data_76ac49e915f5b6fe7f3d8d48c77f1ade
#
_entry.id   76ac49e915f5b6fe7f3d8d48c77f1ade
#
_cell.length_a   1.000
_cell.length_b   1.000
_cell.length_c   1.000
_cell.angle_alpha   90.00
_cell.angle_beta   90.00
_cell.angle_gamma   90.00
#
_symmetry.space_group_name_H-M   'P 1'
#
loop_
_entity.id
_entity.type
_entity.pdbx_description
1 polymer ?
#
loop_
_entity_poly.entity_id
_entity_poly.type
_entity_poly.pdbx_seq_one_letter_code
_entity_poly.pdbx_strand_id
1 'polypeptide(L)'
;MLRSECRVGDVQPELHGHKMHSVTAILGLSGCFSGSIALSTPVSGALQILKRMTGMDSTDVDELVRDCIGEITNMIAGKGKLELSQFAFDLGLPQVIVGQEYTVYSPRWAKHYWLPLETDLGPCTLDIGFDDHDWE
;
A
#
# COMPACT_ATOMS: atom_id res chain seq x y z
N MET A 1 -2.56 -12.89 11.41
CA MET A 1 -1.86 -11.88 10.62
C MET A 1 -0.83 -11.16 11.48
N LEU A 2 -0.22 -10.08 11.02
CA LEU A 2 0.76 -9.34 11.81
C LEU A 2 0.15 -8.85 13.12
N ARG A 3 0.71 -9.24 14.24
CA ARG A 3 0.32 -8.71 15.53
C ARG A 3 1.26 -7.56 15.88
N SER A 4 0.97 -6.39 15.33
CA SER A 4 1.78 -5.21 15.58
C SER A 4 0.88 -4.03 15.92
N GLU A 5 1.43 -3.10 16.67
CA GLU A 5 0.75 -1.85 16.96
C GLU A 5 0.95 -0.90 15.79
N CYS A 6 -0.11 -0.20 15.43
CA CYS A 6 -0.08 0.76 14.35
C CYS A 6 -0.73 2.05 14.80
N ARG A 7 -0.01 3.16 14.65
CA ARG A 7 -0.54 4.51 14.84
C ARG A 7 -0.76 5.12 13.47
N VAL A 8 -1.96 5.62 13.28
CA VAL A 8 -2.35 6.26 12.03
C VAL A 8 -2.17 7.75 12.17
N GLY A 9 -1.38 8.35 11.29
CA GLY A 9 -1.22 9.79 11.22
C GLY A 9 -2.39 10.45 10.51
N ASP A 10 -2.30 11.76 10.30
CA ASP A 10 -3.34 12.50 9.59
C ASP A 10 -3.32 12.18 8.11
N VAL A 11 -4.52 12.01 7.53
CA VAL A 11 -4.66 11.82 6.10
C VAL A 11 -4.26 13.10 5.38
N GLN A 12 -3.35 12.97 4.42
CA GLN A 12 -2.81 14.10 3.66
C GLN A 12 -3.34 14.05 2.23
N PRO A 13 -3.97 15.12 1.72
CA PRO A 13 -4.29 15.18 0.31
C PRO A 13 -3.01 15.37 -0.50
N GLU A 14 -2.92 14.70 -1.63
CA GLU A 14 -1.76 14.77 -2.51
C GLU A 14 -2.20 15.23 -3.88
N LEU A 15 -1.66 16.36 -4.34
CA LEU A 15 -1.99 16.91 -5.66
C LEU A 15 -1.05 16.35 -6.74
N HIS A 16 0.12 15.94 -6.35
CA HIS A 16 1.17 15.39 -7.23
C HIS A 16 1.71 14.12 -6.59
N GLY A 17 2.63 13.48 -7.22
CA GLY A 17 3.30 12.35 -6.62
C GLY A 17 4.12 12.73 -5.40
N HIS A 18 4.39 11.80 -4.54
CA HIS A 18 5.28 11.99 -3.42
C HIS A 18 6.33 10.90 -3.36
N LYS A 19 7.38 11.17 -2.60
CA LYS A 19 8.51 10.25 -2.48
C LYS A 19 8.10 9.01 -1.69
N MET A 20 8.35 7.85 -2.28
CA MET A 20 8.05 6.57 -1.65
C MET A 20 9.23 6.04 -0.86
N HIS A 21 8.96 5.12 0.05
CA HIS A 21 10.00 4.29 0.65
C HIS A 21 10.53 3.29 -0.38
N SER A 22 11.59 2.57 -0.02
CA SER A 22 12.32 1.72 -0.95
C SER A 22 11.52 0.52 -1.48
N VAL A 23 10.52 0.06 -0.75
CA VAL A 23 9.69 -1.09 -1.14
C VAL A 23 8.24 -0.66 -1.15
N THR A 24 7.59 -0.75 -2.30
CA THR A 24 6.19 -0.34 -2.46
C THR A 24 5.42 -1.41 -3.21
N ALA A 25 4.31 -1.85 -2.66
CA ALA A 25 3.36 -2.72 -3.36
C ALA A 25 2.17 -1.88 -3.82
N ILE A 26 1.80 -2.02 -5.07
CA ILE A 26 0.69 -1.27 -5.68
C ILE A 26 -0.34 -2.24 -6.22
N LEU A 27 -1.60 -1.95 -5.90
CA LEU A 27 -2.74 -2.77 -6.29
C LEU A 27 -3.76 -1.87 -7.01
N GLY A 28 -4.18 -2.28 -8.18
CA GLY A 28 -5.19 -1.53 -8.95
C GLY A 28 -6.60 -1.80 -8.47
N LEU A 29 -7.45 -0.80 -8.63
CA LEU A 29 -8.89 -0.88 -8.37
C LEU A 29 -9.62 -0.62 -9.67
N SER A 30 -10.69 -1.40 -9.93
CA SER A 30 -11.51 -1.22 -11.12
C SER A 30 -12.97 -1.53 -10.81
N GLY A 31 -13.87 -1.06 -11.67
CA GLY A 31 -15.31 -1.24 -11.49
C GLY A 31 -16.03 0.09 -11.45
N CYS A 32 -16.83 0.33 -10.41
CA CYS A 32 -17.56 1.58 -10.30
C CYS A 32 -16.65 2.80 -10.14
N PHE A 33 -15.41 2.59 -9.75
CA PHE A 33 -14.36 3.61 -9.78
C PHE A 33 -13.02 2.95 -10.14
N SER A 34 -12.11 3.77 -10.61
CA SER A 34 -10.76 3.34 -10.98
C SER A 34 -9.75 3.99 -10.05
N GLY A 35 -8.73 3.27 -9.69
CA GLY A 35 -7.71 3.82 -8.82
C GLY A 35 -6.66 2.81 -8.42
N SER A 36 -5.97 3.12 -7.35
CA SER A 36 -4.94 2.26 -6.81
C SER A 36 -4.81 2.43 -5.31
N ILE A 37 -4.28 1.40 -4.68
CA ILE A 37 -3.85 1.45 -3.29
C ILE A 37 -2.41 0.97 -3.24
N ALA A 38 -1.56 1.64 -2.48
CA ALA A 38 -0.15 1.29 -2.38
C ALA A 38 0.29 1.32 -0.92
N LEU A 39 1.10 0.34 -0.55
CA LEU A 39 1.76 0.29 0.75
C LEU A 39 3.25 0.44 0.52
N SER A 40 3.86 1.44 1.14
CA SER A 40 5.27 1.74 0.99
C SER A 40 5.98 1.62 2.33
N THR A 41 7.11 0.94 2.36
CA THR A 41 7.89 0.69 3.57
C THR A 41 9.39 0.70 3.27
N PRO A 42 10.23 1.12 4.23
CA PRO A 42 11.69 0.95 4.09
C PRO A 42 12.07 -0.53 4.03
N VAL A 43 13.26 -0.82 3.52
CA VAL A 43 13.77 -2.20 3.47
C VAL A 43 13.68 -2.87 4.84
N SER A 44 14.08 -2.18 5.90
CA SER A 44 14.01 -2.74 7.26
C SER A 44 12.60 -3.16 7.66
N GLY A 45 11.61 -2.37 7.29
CA GLY A 45 10.20 -2.69 7.55
C GLY A 45 9.75 -3.91 6.75
N ALA A 46 10.16 -4.00 5.49
CA ALA A 46 9.84 -5.15 4.65
C ALA A 46 10.40 -6.46 5.23
N LEU A 47 11.63 -6.43 5.70
CA LEU A 47 12.26 -7.60 6.31
C LEU A 47 11.57 -8.01 7.61
N GLN A 48 11.12 -7.04 8.40
CA GLN A 48 10.37 -7.33 9.62
C GLN A 48 8.99 -7.92 9.33
N ILE A 49 8.34 -7.47 8.25
CA ILE A 49 7.06 -8.04 7.82
C ILE A 49 7.25 -9.51 7.46
N LEU A 50 8.30 -9.85 6.71
CA LEU A 50 8.60 -11.25 6.42
C LEU A 50 8.74 -12.07 7.69
N LYS A 51 9.52 -11.57 8.65
CA LYS A 51 9.75 -12.27 9.90
C LYS A 51 8.47 -12.50 10.69
N ARG A 52 7.61 -11.49 10.76
CA ARG A 52 6.33 -11.60 11.47
C ARG A 52 5.35 -12.55 10.79
N MET A 53 5.36 -12.59 9.47
CA MET A 53 4.44 -13.46 8.72
C MET A 53 4.90 -14.90 8.64
N THR A 54 6.20 -15.15 8.55
CA THR A 54 6.74 -16.50 8.28
C THR A 54 7.67 -17.03 9.35
N GLY A 55 8.17 -16.19 10.23
CA GLY A 55 9.21 -16.55 11.19
C GLY A 55 10.61 -16.66 10.56
N MET A 56 10.71 -16.41 9.27
CA MET A 56 11.99 -16.50 8.55
C MET A 56 12.71 -15.17 8.55
N ASP A 57 14.02 -15.21 8.42
CA ASP A 57 14.86 -14.03 8.29
C ASP A 57 15.39 -13.92 6.86
N SER A 58 15.59 -12.69 6.41
CA SER A 58 16.28 -12.41 5.15
C SER A 58 17.12 -11.15 5.32
N THR A 59 18.16 -11.04 4.53
CA THR A 59 19.04 -9.87 4.52
C THR A 59 18.73 -8.94 3.34
N ASP A 60 17.98 -9.43 2.36
CA ASP A 60 17.66 -8.70 1.15
C ASP A 60 16.16 -8.76 0.85
N VAL A 61 15.71 -7.84 0.02
CA VAL A 61 14.33 -7.88 -0.50
C VAL A 61 14.28 -8.89 -1.64
N ASP A 62 14.29 -10.17 -1.27
CA ASP A 62 14.20 -11.28 -2.19
C ASP A 62 12.73 -11.56 -2.59
N GLU A 63 12.55 -12.63 -3.37
CA GLU A 63 11.23 -13.01 -3.85
C GLU A 63 10.24 -13.22 -2.71
N LEU A 64 10.67 -13.88 -1.64
CA LEU A 64 9.78 -14.16 -0.50
C LEU A 64 9.38 -12.89 0.22
N VAL A 65 10.28 -11.93 0.39
CA VAL A 65 9.98 -10.63 0.98
C VAL A 65 8.97 -9.89 0.10
N ARG A 66 9.19 -9.87 -1.22
CA ARG A 66 8.27 -9.22 -2.16
C ARG A 66 6.88 -9.84 -2.12
N ASP A 67 6.81 -11.17 -2.05
CA ASP A 67 5.52 -11.87 -1.95
C ASP A 67 4.78 -11.49 -0.67
N CYS A 68 5.50 -11.40 0.45
CA CYS A 68 4.88 -11.00 1.72
C CYS A 68 4.35 -9.58 1.69
N ILE A 69 5.08 -8.64 1.10
CA ILE A 69 4.63 -7.25 0.97
C ILE A 69 3.39 -7.16 0.08
N GLY A 70 3.39 -7.89 -1.04
CA GLY A 70 2.23 -7.96 -1.92
C GLY A 70 1.03 -8.55 -1.20
N GLU A 71 1.23 -9.64 -0.47
CA GLU A 71 0.16 -10.30 0.27
C GLU A 71 -0.47 -9.41 1.34
N ILE A 72 0.35 -8.72 2.14
CA ILE A 72 -0.20 -7.86 3.18
C ILE A 72 -0.95 -6.66 2.57
N THR A 73 -0.47 -6.14 1.46
CA THR A 73 -1.18 -5.07 0.75
C THR A 73 -2.52 -5.55 0.23
N ASN A 74 -2.55 -6.75 -0.33
CA ASN A 74 -3.78 -7.37 -0.80
C ASN A 74 -4.77 -7.61 0.35
N MET A 75 -4.29 -8.03 1.50
CA MET A 75 -5.13 -8.25 2.69
C MET A 75 -5.73 -6.94 3.21
N ILE A 76 -4.94 -5.86 3.23
CA ILE A 76 -5.42 -4.54 3.63
C ILE A 76 -6.51 -4.06 2.66
N ALA A 77 -6.25 -4.17 1.36
CA ALA A 77 -7.20 -3.76 0.33
C ALA A 77 -8.47 -4.61 0.36
N GLY A 78 -8.33 -5.91 0.57
CA GLY A 78 -9.47 -6.83 0.68
C GLY A 78 -10.36 -6.52 1.86
N LYS A 79 -9.78 -6.18 2.99
CA LYS A 79 -10.56 -5.77 4.16
C LYS A 79 -11.27 -4.45 3.92
N GLY A 80 -10.60 -3.49 3.28
CA GLY A 80 -11.22 -2.24 2.87
C GLY A 80 -12.40 -2.46 1.93
N LYS A 81 -12.28 -3.41 1.00
CA LYS A 81 -13.35 -3.76 0.08
C LYS A 81 -14.59 -4.28 0.84
N LEU A 82 -14.40 -5.09 1.87
CA LEU A 82 -15.51 -5.58 2.68
C LEU A 82 -16.25 -4.44 3.39
N GLU A 83 -15.51 -3.46 3.89
CA GLU A 83 -16.12 -2.28 4.54
C GLU A 83 -16.87 -1.38 3.54
N LEU A 84 -16.52 -1.46 2.25
CA LEU A 84 -17.13 -0.67 1.19
C LEU A 84 -18.01 -1.54 0.30
N SER A 85 -18.70 -2.51 0.88
CA SER A 85 -19.49 -3.49 0.14
C SER A 85 -20.64 -2.90 -0.68
N GLN A 86 -21.07 -1.67 -0.36
CA GLN A 86 -22.07 -0.96 -1.15
C GLN A 86 -21.57 -0.54 -2.53
N PHE A 87 -20.26 -0.57 -2.75
CA PHE A 87 -19.65 -0.21 -4.04
C PHE A 87 -19.16 -1.48 -4.73
N ALA A 88 -19.45 -1.60 -6.03
CA ALA A 88 -19.01 -2.74 -6.83
C ALA A 88 -17.66 -2.44 -7.49
N PHE A 89 -16.60 -2.95 -6.92
CA PHE A 89 -15.26 -2.82 -7.50
C PHE A 89 -14.43 -4.07 -7.26
N ASP A 90 -13.43 -4.25 -8.09
CA ASP A 90 -12.52 -5.38 -8.06
C ASP A 90 -11.10 -4.94 -7.74
N LEU A 91 -10.36 -5.84 -7.12
CA LEU A 91 -8.95 -5.65 -6.81
C LEU A 91 -8.10 -6.37 -7.85
N GLY A 92 -7.05 -5.70 -8.32
CA GLY A 92 -6.09 -6.32 -9.21
C GLY A 92 -5.05 -7.14 -8.44
N LEU A 93 -4.02 -7.55 -9.14
CA LEU A 93 -2.89 -8.25 -8.53
C LEU A 93 -1.85 -7.24 -8.05
N PRO A 94 -1.24 -7.47 -6.88
CA PRO A 94 -0.23 -6.55 -6.40
C PRO A 94 1.05 -6.61 -7.21
N GLN A 95 1.63 -5.45 -7.48
CA GLN A 95 2.95 -5.32 -8.08
C GLN A 95 3.87 -4.69 -7.05
N VAL A 96 5.10 -5.17 -6.97
CA VAL A 96 6.06 -4.67 -6.00
C VAL A 96 7.19 -3.95 -6.71
N ILE A 97 7.46 -2.73 -6.27
CA ILE A 97 8.53 -1.89 -6.80
C ILE A 97 9.61 -1.80 -5.72
N VAL A 98 10.85 -2.08 -6.10
CA VAL A 98 12.00 -1.96 -5.20
C VAL A 98 12.98 -0.97 -5.82
N GLY A 99 13.37 0.03 -5.05
CA GLY A 99 14.30 1.03 -5.55
C GLY A 99 14.68 2.01 -4.46
N GLN A 100 15.37 3.08 -4.85
CA GLN A 100 15.75 4.16 -3.95
C GLN A 100 15.34 5.48 -4.55
N GLU A 101 14.77 6.34 -3.70
CA GLU A 101 14.47 7.72 -4.07
C GLU A 101 13.59 7.86 -5.31
N TYR A 102 12.57 7.02 -5.43
CA TYR A 102 11.61 7.17 -6.52
C TYR A 102 10.35 7.89 -6.05
N THR A 103 9.66 8.50 -7.01
CA THR A 103 8.41 9.20 -6.79
C THR A 103 7.34 8.58 -7.69
N VAL A 104 6.16 8.35 -7.13
CA VAL A 104 5.03 7.86 -7.90
C VAL A 104 4.07 9.01 -8.14
N TYR A 105 3.67 9.20 -9.39
CA TYR A 105 2.76 10.26 -9.79
C TYR A 105 1.39 9.70 -10.12
N SER A 106 0.36 10.37 -9.64
CA SER A 106 -1.01 10.05 -9.97
C SER A 106 -1.52 10.98 -11.07
N PRO A 107 -2.53 10.56 -11.86
CA PRO A 107 -3.15 11.46 -12.81
C PRO A 107 -3.69 12.71 -12.10
N ARG A 108 -3.61 13.87 -12.78
CA ARG A 108 -4.01 15.16 -12.20
C ARG A 108 -5.49 15.20 -11.84
N TRP A 109 -6.30 14.42 -12.52
CA TRP A 109 -7.75 14.35 -12.30
C TRP A 109 -8.15 13.38 -11.20
N ALA A 110 -7.23 12.55 -10.72
CA ALA A 110 -7.49 11.60 -9.65
C ALA A 110 -7.35 12.27 -8.29
N LYS A 111 -8.22 11.90 -7.37
CA LYS A 111 -8.04 12.27 -5.97
C LYS A 111 -7.02 11.31 -5.37
N HIS A 112 -6.06 11.86 -4.66
CA HIS A 112 -4.96 11.10 -4.10
C HIS A 112 -4.72 11.50 -2.67
N TYR A 113 -4.67 10.51 -1.79
CA TYR A 113 -4.44 10.70 -0.36
C TYR A 113 -3.34 9.78 0.09
N TRP A 114 -2.53 10.24 1.02
CA TRP A 114 -1.57 9.37 1.66
C TRP A 114 -1.71 9.44 3.16
N LEU A 115 -1.41 8.32 3.81
CA LEU A 115 -1.63 8.14 5.24
C LEU A 115 -0.35 7.60 5.85
N PRO A 116 0.37 8.42 6.65
CA PRO A 116 1.54 7.90 7.33
C PRO A 116 1.11 6.96 8.45
N LEU A 117 1.80 5.83 8.55
CA LEU A 117 1.56 4.83 9.57
C LEU A 117 2.85 4.64 10.37
N GLU A 118 2.74 4.68 11.68
CA GLU A 118 3.84 4.32 12.56
C GLU A 118 3.51 3.00 13.23
N THR A 119 4.37 2.02 13.00
CA THR A 119 4.19 0.67 13.53
C THR A 119 5.44 0.26 14.30
N ASP A 120 5.32 -0.79 15.10
CA ASP A 120 6.47 -1.38 15.78
C ASP A 120 7.45 -2.04 14.79
N LEU A 121 7.04 -2.17 13.53
CA LEU A 121 7.91 -2.65 12.44
C LEU A 121 8.60 -1.51 11.69
N GLY A 122 8.35 -0.27 12.09
CA GLY A 122 8.89 0.91 11.47
C GLY A 122 7.84 1.75 10.76
N PRO A 123 8.24 2.89 10.16
CA PRO A 123 7.32 3.74 9.43
C PRO A 123 6.88 3.11 8.13
N CYS A 124 5.63 3.31 7.75
CA CYS A 124 5.15 2.97 6.42
C CYS A 124 4.10 3.98 5.98
N THR A 125 3.77 3.97 4.70
CA THR A 125 2.81 4.90 4.12
C THR A 125 1.79 4.13 3.31
N LEU A 126 0.52 4.44 3.50
CA LEU A 126 -0.57 3.90 2.69
C LEU A 126 -1.05 5.01 1.76
N ASP A 127 -1.03 4.74 0.47
CA ASP A 127 -1.47 5.69 -0.56
C ASP A 127 -2.73 5.17 -1.21
N ILE A 128 -3.70 6.06 -1.41
CA ILE A 128 -4.95 5.73 -2.06
C ILE A 128 -5.21 6.80 -3.11
N GLY A 129 -5.34 6.37 -4.36
CA GLY A 129 -5.73 7.27 -5.45
C GLY A 129 -6.95 6.72 -6.15
N PHE A 130 -7.87 7.59 -6.53
CA PHE A 130 -9.07 7.14 -7.25
C PHE A 130 -9.65 8.26 -8.10
N ASP A 131 -10.33 7.83 -9.16
CA ASP A 131 -11.15 8.67 -10.01
C ASP A 131 -12.57 8.64 -9.46
N ASP A 132 -13.12 9.80 -9.19
CA ASP A 132 -14.45 9.93 -8.60
C ASP A 132 -15.56 10.24 -9.61
N HIS A 133 -15.29 10.08 -10.92
CA HIS A 133 -16.30 10.35 -11.94
C HIS A 133 -17.56 9.52 -11.77
N ASP A 134 -17.40 8.29 -11.36
CA ASP A 134 -18.50 7.34 -11.24
C ASP A 134 -19.23 7.42 -9.88
N TRP A 135 -18.83 8.35 -9.04
CA TRP A 135 -19.45 8.54 -7.73
C TRP A 135 -20.66 9.48 -7.76
N GLU A 136 -20.85 10.14 -8.88
CA GLU A 136 -21.93 11.12 -9.06
C GLU A 136 -23.28 10.48 -9.37
#